data_6319a9ab4d1c79bb621090d19ab43a5a
#
_entry.id   6319a9ab4d1c79bb621090d19ab43a5a
#
_cell.length_a   1.000
_cell.length_b   1.000
_cell.length_c   1.000
_cell.angle_alpha   90.00
_cell.angle_beta   90.00
_cell.angle_gamma   90.00
#
_symmetry.space_group_name_H-M   'P 1'
#
loop_
_entity.id
_entity.type
_entity.pdbx_description
1 polymer ?
#
loop_
_entity_poly.entity_id
_entity_poly.type
_entity_poly.pdbx_seq_one_letter_code
_entity_poly.pdbx_strand_id
1 'polypeptide(L)'
;ASEKSGKLISEDQVRQDEDVLDTWFSSWLWPISVFNGLTQPKNPEINYYYPTNDLVTAPEIMFFWVGRMIIAGYEYMGALPFKNVYYTGIVRDKLGRKMSKSLGNSPDPLDLIQQFGADGVRVGVLISSPAGNDLPFDSSQCEQGRNFTNKVWNAYRLVSSWEVREIEQPQSSIIAISWFENRFQKILAEINDLFDKFKISEALMSIYKLVWDDFCSWYLEMIKPGYEQPIDAKTISSTKKFFEELLKLMQPFTPFVAEELWHLLENRSDGEDIILAQWPSVKPFNQIALTNFDKAVEVITQIRNIRKKNNIATKVKLELYICKSKDAITEFDPVIIKMGNLSCLEYQVEKIPNANSFIVSGNEYFIPFGQTIDVADEIE
;
A
#
# COMPACT_ATOMS: atom_id res chain seq x y z
N ALA A 1 44.68 -25.34 -23.31
CA ALA A 1 45.34 -25.65 -24.58
C ALA A 1 46.28 -26.82 -24.42
N SER A 2 47.22 -26.79 -23.48
CA SER A 2 48.20 -27.88 -23.27
C SER A 2 47.49 -29.22 -22.95
N GLU A 3 46.48 -29.20 -22.12
CA GLU A 3 45.72 -30.39 -21.70
C GLU A 3 44.95 -31.05 -22.89
N LYS A 4 44.34 -30.23 -23.76
CA LYS A 4 43.64 -30.74 -24.95
C LYS A 4 44.56 -31.16 -26.08
N SER A 5 45.72 -30.53 -26.20
CA SER A 5 46.70 -30.83 -27.27
C SER A 5 47.65 -31.98 -26.89
N GLY A 6 47.72 -32.38 -25.63
CA GLY A 6 48.72 -33.35 -25.10
C GLY A 6 50.17 -32.85 -25.19
N LYS A 7 50.39 -31.56 -25.47
CA LYS A 7 51.71 -30.93 -25.56
C LYS A 7 51.76 -29.71 -24.67
N LEU A 8 52.94 -29.46 -24.08
CA LEU A 8 53.16 -28.23 -23.32
C LEU A 8 53.15 -27.04 -24.30
N ILE A 9 52.21 -26.14 -24.15
CA ILE A 9 52.06 -24.92 -24.96
C ILE A 9 52.51 -23.74 -24.09
N SER A 10 53.52 -23.01 -24.53
CA SER A 10 54.05 -21.83 -23.87
C SER A 10 53.19 -20.60 -24.19
N GLU A 11 53.26 -19.52 -23.37
CA GLU A 11 52.46 -18.30 -23.55
C GLU A 11 52.72 -17.62 -24.90
N ASP A 12 53.93 -17.69 -25.43
CA ASP A 12 54.30 -17.16 -26.76
C ASP A 12 53.67 -17.94 -27.93
N GLN A 13 53.14 -19.13 -27.67
CA GLN A 13 52.41 -19.95 -28.66
C GLN A 13 50.89 -19.74 -28.65
N VAL A 14 50.39 -18.86 -27.78
CA VAL A 14 48.98 -18.48 -27.74
C VAL A 14 48.85 -16.98 -28.02
N ARG A 15 47.87 -16.64 -28.80
CA ARG A 15 47.50 -15.25 -29.10
C ARG A 15 46.09 -14.97 -28.57
N GLN A 16 45.92 -13.86 -27.88
CA GLN A 16 44.61 -13.39 -27.53
C GLN A 16 43.90 -12.92 -28.83
N ASP A 17 42.63 -13.32 -29.00
CA ASP A 17 41.81 -12.85 -30.11
C ASP A 17 41.58 -11.34 -29.96
N GLU A 18 41.58 -10.61 -31.10
CA GLU A 18 41.37 -9.17 -31.11
C GLU A 18 39.90 -8.83 -31.01
N ASP A 19 39.02 -9.76 -31.39
CA ASP A 19 37.59 -9.62 -31.29
C ASP A 19 37.11 -9.92 -29.86
N VAL A 20 36.00 -9.28 -29.46
CA VAL A 20 35.28 -9.54 -28.21
C VAL A 20 34.16 -10.55 -28.43
N LEU A 21 33.83 -11.29 -27.40
CA LEU A 21 32.68 -12.17 -27.44
C LEU A 21 31.39 -11.36 -27.48
N ASP A 22 30.32 -11.94 -28.07
CA ASP A 22 28.98 -11.38 -28.07
C ASP A 22 28.52 -11.07 -26.63
N THR A 23 27.81 -9.94 -26.48
CA THR A 23 27.24 -9.51 -25.19
C THR A 23 26.40 -10.62 -24.53
N TRP A 24 25.67 -11.40 -25.32
CA TRP A 24 24.88 -12.53 -24.79
C TRP A 24 25.74 -13.63 -24.17
N PHE A 25 26.98 -13.80 -24.60
CA PHE A 25 27.88 -14.79 -24.02
C PHE A 25 28.22 -14.47 -22.58
N SER A 26 28.49 -13.24 -22.23
CA SER A 26 28.76 -12.83 -20.84
C SER A 26 27.47 -12.74 -20.01
N SER A 27 26.38 -12.23 -20.60
CA SER A 27 25.12 -12.02 -19.87
C SER A 27 24.42 -13.30 -19.45
N TRP A 28 24.57 -14.41 -20.20
CA TRP A 28 24.00 -15.70 -19.79
C TRP A 28 24.66 -16.32 -18.57
N LEU A 29 25.91 -15.88 -18.26
CA LEU A 29 26.65 -16.32 -17.08
C LEU A 29 26.32 -15.51 -15.83
N TRP A 30 25.50 -14.48 -15.92
CA TRP A 30 25.25 -13.53 -14.84
C TRP A 30 24.85 -14.18 -13.51
N PRO A 31 23.92 -15.14 -13.43
CA PRO A 31 23.57 -15.81 -12.17
C PRO A 31 24.73 -16.52 -11.47
N ILE A 32 25.80 -16.84 -12.23
CA ILE A 32 26.98 -17.53 -11.74
C ILE A 32 28.13 -16.54 -11.48
N SER A 33 28.37 -15.64 -12.45
CA SER A 33 29.56 -14.76 -12.43
C SER A 33 29.48 -13.69 -11.36
N VAL A 34 28.28 -13.16 -11.05
CA VAL A 34 28.07 -12.11 -10.03
C VAL A 34 28.49 -12.58 -8.63
N PHE A 35 28.45 -13.87 -8.37
CA PHE A 35 28.88 -14.50 -7.11
C PHE A 35 30.23 -15.18 -7.24
N ASN A 36 31.05 -14.83 -8.23
CA ASN A 36 32.36 -15.47 -8.50
C ASN A 36 32.28 -16.99 -8.70
N GLY A 37 31.14 -17.55 -9.09
CA GLY A 37 30.90 -18.97 -9.18
C GLY A 37 31.76 -19.71 -10.21
N LEU A 38 32.29 -19.00 -11.24
CA LEU A 38 33.19 -19.56 -12.24
C LEU A 38 34.60 -19.72 -11.70
N THR A 39 35.09 -18.74 -10.92
CA THR A 39 36.47 -18.75 -10.39
C THR A 39 36.57 -19.38 -9.01
N GLN A 40 35.48 -19.35 -8.24
CA GLN A 40 35.37 -19.89 -6.89
C GLN A 40 34.06 -20.68 -6.71
N PRO A 41 33.90 -21.84 -7.38
CA PRO A 41 32.58 -22.51 -7.51
C PRO A 41 31.98 -23.05 -6.20
N LYS A 42 32.70 -22.99 -5.10
CA LYS A 42 32.26 -23.47 -3.77
C LYS A 42 32.24 -22.35 -2.72
N ASN A 43 32.30 -21.08 -3.14
CA ASN A 43 32.24 -19.97 -2.18
C ASN A 43 30.85 -19.88 -1.51
N PRO A 44 30.74 -19.28 -0.30
CA PRO A 44 29.49 -19.21 0.44
C PRO A 44 28.36 -18.49 -0.31
N GLU A 45 28.67 -17.44 -1.09
CA GLU A 45 27.67 -16.63 -1.80
C GLU A 45 26.99 -17.43 -2.91
N ILE A 46 27.79 -18.14 -3.77
CA ILE A 46 27.18 -18.96 -4.83
C ILE A 46 26.34 -20.10 -4.23
N ASN A 47 26.77 -20.69 -3.11
CA ASN A 47 26.03 -21.76 -2.44
C ASN A 47 24.71 -21.24 -1.83
N TYR A 48 24.65 -19.97 -1.44
CA TYR A 48 23.43 -19.33 -0.88
C TYR A 48 22.49 -18.83 -1.95
N TYR A 49 23.00 -18.12 -2.96
CA TYR A 49 22.19 -17.41 -3.94
C TYR A 49 21.85 -18.19 -5.20
N TYR A 50 22.53 -19.30 -5.49
CA TYR A 50 22.26 -20.12 -6.66
C TYR A 50 21.55 -21.43 -6.30
N PRO A 51 20.38 -21.75 -6.89
CA PRO A 51 19.59 -20.93 -7.82
C PRO A 51 18.99 -19.70 -7.15
N THR A 52 18.89 -18.58 -7.87
CA THR A 52 18.20 -17.38 -7.38
C THR A 52 16.70 -17.65 -7.26
N ASN A 53 15.98 -16.86 -6.45
CA ASN A 53 14.54 -17.06 -6.29
C ASN A 53 13.80 -16.60 -7.55
N ASP A 54 14.01 -15.34 -7.95
CA ASP A 54 13.22 -14.70 -8.99
C ASP A 54 14.14 -13.99 -10.01
N LEU A 55 13.85 -14.20 -11.29
CA LEU A 55 14.40 -13.42 -12.38
C LEU A 55 13.32 -12.48 -12.89
N VAL A 56 13.59 -11.18 -12.87
CA VAL A 56 12.68 -10.16 -13.41
C VAL A 56 13.21 -9.67 -14.74
N THR A 57 12.41 -9.80 -15.81
CA THR A 57 12.83 -9.42 -17.17
C THR A 57 11.64 -9.13 -18.07
N ALA A 58 11.92 -8.58 -19.27
CA ALA A 58 10.90 -8.39 -20.31
C ALA A 58 10.70 -9.68 -21.14
N PRO A 59 9.47 -9.98 -21.61
CA PRO A 59 9.18 -11.20 -22.38
C PRO A 59 9.93 -11.24 -23.72
N GLU A 60 10.31 -10.11 -24.27
CA GLU A 60 11.00 -9.99 -25.58
C GLU A 60 12.35 -10.71 -25.60
N ILE A 61 13.03 -10.80 -24.44
CA ILE A 61 14.37 -11.44 -24.34
C ILE A 61 14.30 -12.83 -23.68
N MET A 62 13.13 -13.45 -23.64
CA MET A 62 12.98 -14.80 -23.08
C MET A 62 13.92 -15.81 -23.73
N PHE A 63 13.97 -15.88 -25.07
CA PHE A 63 14.87 -16.80 -25.78
C PHE A 63 16.32 -16.34 -25.79
N PHE A 64 16.53 -15.03 -25.90
CA PHE A 64 17.88 -14.46 -26.02
C PHE A 64 18.63 -14.45 -24.69
N TRP A 65 17.95 -14.34 -23.57
CA TRP A 65 18.57 -14.25 -22.26
C TRP A 65 18.15 -15.37 -21.32
N VAL A 66 16.86 -15.53 -21.02
CA VAL A 66 16.36 -16.53 -20.05
C VAL A 66 16.71 -17.94 -20.52
N GLY A 67 16.42 -18.28 -21.79
CA GLY A 67 16.76 -19.59 -22.36
C GLY A 67 18.26 -19.88 -22.36
N ARG A 68 19.07 -18.87 -22.66
CA ARG A 68 20.54 -19.02 -22.64
C ARG A 68 21.08 -19.19 -21.22
N MET A 69 20.54 -18.47 -20.23
CA MET A 69 20.91 -18.68 -18.81
C MET A 69 20.58 -20.11 -18.34
N ILE A 70 19.45 -20.67 -18.77
CA ILE A 70 19.08 -22.06 -18.46
C ILE A 70 20.12 -23.03 -19.04
N ILE A 71 20.53 -22.84 -20.29
CA ILE A 71 21.56 -23.67 -20.94
C ILE A 71 22.88 -23.58 -20.16
N ALA A 72 23.34 -22.36 -19.84
CA ALA A 72 24.54 -22.14 -19.07
C ALA A 72 24.47 -22.73 -17.66
N GLY A 73 23.30 -22.61 -17.02
CA GLY A 73 23.04 -23.19 -15.70
C GLY A 73 23.23 -24.72 -15.68
N TYR A 74 22.64 -25.40 -16.64
CA TYR A 74 22.84 -26.86 -16.75
C TYR A 74 24.28 -27.26 -17.14
N GLU A 75 24.91 -26.52 -18.04
CA GLU A 75 26.26 -26.81 -18.50
C GLU A 75 27.31 -26.62 -17.41
N TYR A 76 27.22 -25.50 -16.64
CA TYR A 76 28.27 -25.16 -15.68
C TYR A 76 27.95 -25.51 -14.23
N MET A 77 26.67 -25.53 -13.84
CA MET A 77 26.24 -25.74 -12.46
C MET A 77 25.41 -27.02 -12.27
N GLY A 78 24.96 -27.66 -13.36
CA GLY A 78 24.12 -28.86 -13.30
C GLY A 78 22.67 -28.58 -12.79
N ALA A 79 22.25 -27.33 -12.70
CA ALA A 79 20.96 -26.94 -12.13
C ALA A 79 20.39 -25.68 -12.81
N LEU A 80 19.07 -25.44 -12.65
CA LEU A 80 18.42 -24.22 -13.08
C LEU A 80 19.01 -23.00 -12.35
N PRO A 81 19.20 -21.86 -13.04
CA PRO A 81 19.79 -20.66 -12.43
C PRO A 81 18.80 -19.86 -11.57
N PHE A 82 17.50 -20.07 -11.69
CA PHE A 82 16.43 -19.38 -10.96
C PHE A 82 15.21 -20.28 -10.81
N LYS A 83 14.37 -20.00 -9.79
CA LYS A 83 13.15 -20.75 -9.51
C LYS A 83 11.96 -20.22 -10.30
N ASN A 84 11.82 -18.89 -10.40
CA ASN A 84 10.71 -18.20 -11.06
C ASN A 84 11.25 -17.18 -12.07
N VAL A 85 10.44 -16.88 -13.08
CA VAL A 85 10.66 -15.79 -14.03
C VAL A 85 9.43 -14.88 -14.03
N TYR A 86 9.63 -13.63 -13.61
CA TYR A 86 8.60 -12.61 -13.65
C TYR A 86 8.77 -11.74 -14.89
N TYR A 87 7.78 -11.75 -15.79
CA TYR A 87 7.80 -10.93 -16.99
C TYR A 87 7.10 -9.59 -16.72
N THR A 88 7.87 -8.49 -16.92
CA THR A 88 7.32 -7.13 -16.85
C THR A 88 6.59 -6.76 -18.13
N GLY A 89 5.67 -5.79 -18.04
CA GLY A 89 5.10 -5.14 -19.22
C GLY A 89 6.10 -4.21 -19.92
N ILE A 90 5.81 -3.87 -21.16
CA ILE A 90 6.54 -2.87 -21.94
C ILE A 90 5.86 -1.51 -21.77
N VAL A 91 6.65 -0.49 -21.46
CA VAL A 91 6.12 0.87 -21.30
C VAL A 91 5.79 1.45 -22.69
N ARG A 92 4.55 1.90 -22.85
CA ARG A 92 4.04 2.50 -24.08
C ARG A 92 3.56 3.92 -23.85
N ASP A 93 3.63 4.75 -24.87
CA ASP A 93 3.06 6.09 -24.85
C ASP A 93 1.52 6.07 -24.99
N LYS A 94 0.88 7.24 -24.90
CA LYS A 94 -0.58 7.39 -25.03
C LYS A 94 -1.16 6.91 -26.38
N LEU A 95 -0.30 6.75 -27.40
CA LEU A 95 -0.67 6.22 -28.72
C LEU A 95 -0.41 4.71 -28.83
N GLY A 96 -0.02 4.04 -27.75
CA GLY A 96 0.28 2.62 -27.73
C GLY A 96 1.64 2.24 -28.34
N ARG A 97 2.50 3.20 -28.67
CA ARG A 97 3.83 2.95 -29.24
C ARG A 97 4.83 2.67 -28.11
N LYS A 98 5.72 1.71 -28.34
CA LYS A 98 6.84 1.45 -27.42
C LYS A 98 7.65 2.72 -27.20
N MET A 99 7.91 3.07 -25.93
CA MET A 99 8.76 4.21 -25.60
C MET A 99 10.21 3.93 -25.97
N SER A 100 10.85 4.90 -26.62
CA SER A 100 12.26 4.83 -26.97
C SER A 100 12.89 6.23 -27.06
N LYS A 101 14.19 6.31 -26.76
CA LYS A 101 14.94 7.57 -26.91
C LYS A 101 14.94 8.08 -28.35
N SER A 102 15.01 7.17 -29.33
CA SER A 102 15.03 7.53 -30.77
C SER A 102 13.70 8.15 -31.24
N LEU A 103 12.58 7.82 -30.64
CA LEU A 103 11.26 8.40 -30.96
C LEU A 103 10.97 9.67 -30.15
N GLY A 104 11.79 10.01 -29.17
CA GLY A 104 11.56 11.17 -28.29
C GLY A 104 10.27 11.10 -27.45
N ASN A 105 9.67 9.92 -27.32
CA ASN A 105 8.41 9.69 -26.61
C ASN A 105 8.61 9.11 -25.19
N SER A 106 9.86 9.02 -24.73
CA SER A 106 10.20 8.57 -23.37
C SER A 106 10.55 9.78 -22.53
N PRO A 107 9.78 10.10 -21.47
CA PRO A 107 10.16 11.17 -20.55
C PRO A 107 11.46 10.80 -19.83
N ASP A 108 12.24 11.81 -19.46
CA ASP A 108 13.42 11.59 -18.63
C ASP A 108 12.98 11.21 -17.22
N PRO A 109 13.41 10.06 -16.67
CA PRO A 109 13.08 9.67 -15.31
C PRO A 109 13.53 10.69 -14.25
N LEU A 110 14.62 11.43 -14.49
CA LEU A 110 15.11 12.46 -13.55
C LEU A 110 14.16 13.66 -13.51
N ASP A 111 13.61 14.06 -14.65
CA ASP A 111 12.59 15.13 -14.71
C ASP A 111 11.32 14.72 -13.97
N LEU A 112 10.89 13.46 -14.14
CA LEU A 112 9.74 12.92 -13.39
C LEU A 112 10.01 12.89 -11.87
N ILE A 113 11.20 12.47 -11.46
CA ILE A 113 11.60 12.46 -10.05
C ILE A 113 11.65 13.88 -9.47
N GLN A 114 12.16 14.85 -10.21
CA GLN A 114 12.17 16.24 -9.80
C GLN A 114 10.74 16.79 -9.60
N GLN A 115 9.80 16.39 -10.46
CA GLN A 115 8.43 16.90 -10.43
C GLN A 115 7.55 16.17 -9.39
N PHE A 116 7.69 14.86 -9.25
CA PHE A 116 6.77 14.03 -8.48
C PHE A 116 7.41 13.34 -7.25
N GLY A 117 8.74 13.45 -7.09
CA GLY A 117 9.50 12.69 -6.12
C GLY A 117 9.73 11.24 -6.55
N ALA A 118 10.80 10.62 -6.06
CA ALA A 118 11.15 9.24 -6.43
C ALA A 118 10.05 8.25 -6.05
N ASP A 119 9.51 8.33 -4.84
CA ASP A 119 8.41 7.47 -4.39
C ASP A 119 7.13 7.68 -5.20
N GLY A 120 6.84 8.93 -5.60
CA GLY A 120 5.69 9.23 -6.45
C GLY A 120 5.79 8.56 -7.81
N VAL A 121 6.97 8.60 -8.44
CA VAL A 121 7.24 7.92 -9.73
C VAL A 121 7.14 6.40 -9.57
N ARG A 122 7.73 5.82 -8.51
CA ARG A 122 7.68 4.38 -8.23
C ARG A 122 6.24 3.87 -8.09
N VAL A 123 5.44 4.54 -7.26
CA VAL A 123 4.02 4.20 -7.07
C VAL A 123 3.25 4.34 -8.38
N GLY A 124 3.43 5.46 -9.11
CA GLY A 124 2.72 5.72 -10.36
C GLY A 124 2.98 4.65 -11.43
N VAL A 125 4.23 4.24 -11.58
CA VAL A 125 4.60 3.18 -12.53
C VAL A 125 4.04 1.82 -12.08
N LEU A 126 4.23 1.45 -10.81
CA LEU A 126 3.87 0.11 -10.31
C LEU A 126 2.36 -0.11 -10.21
N ILE A 127 1.57 0.91 -9.86
CA ILE A 127 0.10 0.81 -9.77
C ILE A 127 -0.53 0.42 -11.12
N SER A 128 0.11 0.82 -12.21
CA SER A 128 -0.40 0.65 -13.57
C SER A 128 0.25 -0.50 -14.34
N SER A 129 1.11 -1.29 -13.68
CA SER A 129 1.92 -2.35 -14.31
C SER A 129 1.44 -3.74 -13.90
N PRO A 130 0.30 -4.24 -14.39
CA PRO A 130 -0.07 -5.63 -14.15
C PRO A 130 0.93 -6.57 -14.82
N ALA A 131 1.23 -7.70 -14.16
CA ALA A 131 2.19 -8.67 -14.67
C ALA A 131 1.87 -9.11 -16.12
N GLY A 132 2.88 -9.10 -16.99
CA GLY A 132 2.78 -9.59 -18.36
C GLY A 132 1.98 -8.71 -19.33
N ASN A 133 1.46 -7.57 -18.92
CA ASN A 133 0.74 -6.64 -19.78
C ASN A 133 1.55 -5.36 -20.03
N ASP A 134 1.37 -4.77 -21.20
CA ASP A 134 1.96 -3.49 -21.53
C ASP A 134 1.42 -2.37 -20.64
N LEU A 135 2.30 -1.44 -20.28
CA LEU A 135 2.00 -0.29 -19.44
C LEU A 135 1.78 0.96 -20.30
N PRO A 136 0.55 1.45 -20.48
CA PRO A 136 0.33 2.78 -21.03
C PRO A 136 0.72 3.82 -19.98
N PHE A 137 1.87 4.47 -20.17
CA PHE A 137 2.39 5.45 -19.21
C PHE A 137 1.67 6.79 -19.36
N ASP A 138 1.21 7.32 -18.21
CA ASP A 138 0.73 8.69 -18.08
C ASP A 138 1.33 9.32 -16.82
N SER A 139 1.86 10.53 -16.93
CA SER A 139 2.45 11.27 -15.81
C SER A 139 1.46 11.58 -14.68
N SER A 140 0.15 11.58 -14.97
CA SER A 140 -0.90 11.70 -13.94
C SER A 140 -0.87 10.57 -12.90
N GLN A 141 -0.34 9.42 -13.26
CA GLN A 141 -0.12 8.29 -12.34
C GLN A 141 0.99 8.61 -11.31
N CYS A 142 2.05 9.30 -11.78
CA CYS A 142 3.10 9.77 -10.88
C CYS A 142 2.58 10.86 -9.92
N GLU A 143 1.66 11.70 -10.39
CA GLU A 143 0.97 12.67 -9.53
C GLU A 143 0.12 11.98 -8.46
N GLN A 144 -0.59 10.90 -8.81
CA GLN A 144 -1.31 10.08 -7.84
C GLN A 144 -0.36 9.51 -6.78
N GLY A 145 0.81 9.01 -7.20
CA GLY A 145 1.85 8.52 -6.30
C GLY A 145 2.37 9.61 -5.36
N ARG A 146 2.64 10.81 -5.88
CA ARG A 146 3.04 11.98 -5.07
C ARG A 146 1.94 12.35 -4.05
N ASN A 147 0.70 12.36 -4.48
CA ASN A 147 -0.42 12.69 -3.58
C ASN A 147 -0.58 11.63 -2.48
N PHE A 148 -0.29 10.36 -2.78
CA PHE A 148 -0.28 9.29 -1.79
C PHE A 148 0.82 9.52 -0.73
N THR A 149 2.06 9.78 -1.12
CA THR A 149 3.15 10.04 -0.18
C THR A 149 2.89 11.30 0.65
N ASN A 150 2.36 12.36 0.05
CA ASN A 150 1.94 13.57 0.75
C ASN A 150 0.82 13.30 1.78
N LYS A 151 -0.13 12.42 1.45
CA LYS A 151 -1.20 12.04 2.39
C LYS A 151 -0.63 11.35 3.62
N VAL A 152 0.32 10.42 3.43
CA VAL A 152 1.00 9.72 4.52
C VAL A 152 1.79 10.69 5.39
N TRP A 153 2.55 11.58 4.77
CA TRP A 153 3.30 12.62 5.48
C TRP A 153 2.40 13.53 6.32
N ASN A 154 1.28 13.96 5.75
CA ASN A 154 0.30 14.79 6.47
C ASN A 154 -0.39 14.02 7.61
N ALA A 155 -0.63 12.71 7.45
CA ALA A 155 -1.14 11.86 8.52
C ALA A 155 -0.15 11.77 9.68
N TYR A 156 1.13 11.60 9.40
CA TYR A 156 2.18 11.66 10.41
C TYR A 156 2.18 13.01 11.15
N ARG A 157 2.19 14.13 10.42
CA ARG A 157 2.16 15.47 11.02
C ARG A 157 0.94 15.67 11.92
N LEU A 158 -0.22 15.19 11.48
CA LEU A 158 -1.45 15.24 12.29
C LEU A 158 -1.29 14.49 13.59
N VAL A 159 -0.86 13.23 13.53
CA VAL A 159 -0.67 12.37 14.72
C VAL A 159 0.37 12.96 15.68
N SER A 160 1.49 13.47 15.14
CA SER A 160 2.56 14.06 15.93
C SER A 160 2.22 15.42 16.54
N SER A 161 1.16 16.10 16.05
CA SER A 161 0.71 17.38 16.58
C SER A 161 -0.22 17.27 17.79
N TRP A 162 -0.70 16.08 18.11
CA TRP A 162 -1.65 15.92 19.23
C TRP A 162 -0.93 15.96 20.58
N GLU A 163 -1.48 16.72 21.49
CA GLU A 163 -1.03 16.74 22.89
C GLU A 163 -1.48 15.46 23.58
N VAL A 164 -0.52 14.70 24.14
CA VAL A 164 -0.81 13.43 24.85
C VAL A 164 -0.96 13.69 26.33
N ARG A 165 -2.04 13.20 26.93
CA ARG A 165 -2.27 13.25 28.39
C ARG A 165 -2.77 11.91 28.93
N GLU A 166 -2.56 11.70 30.23
CA GLU A 166 -3.13 10.57 30.97
C GLU A 166 -4.60 10.87 31.27
N ILE A 167 -5.46 10.58 30.31
CA ILE A 167 -6.91 10.70 30.40
C ILE A 167 -7.57 9.36 30.09
N GLU A 168 -8.83 9.20 30.46
CA GLU A 168 -9.60 8.00 30.12
C GLU A 168 -9.73 7.86 28.60
N GLN A 169 -9.49 6.64 28.11
CA GLN A 169 -9.60 6.34 26.68
C GLN A 169 -11.05 6.40 26.21
N PRO A 170 -11.41 7.24 25.24
CA PRO A 170 -12.76 7.31 24.71
C PRO A 170 -13.22 5.98 24.11
N GLN A 171 -14.48 5.61 24.33
CA GLN A 171 -15.04 4.37 23.80
C GLN A 171 -14.96 4.31 22.26
N SER A 172 -15.14 5.43 21.57
CA SER A 172 -14.94 5.50 20.12
C SER A 172 -13.51 5.15 19.68
N SER A 173 -12.50 5.50 20.49
CA SER A 173 -11.10 5.15 20.22
C SER A 173 -10.82 3.67 20.46
N ILE A 174 -11.38 3.07 21.51
CA ILE A 174 -11.27 1.62 21.76
C ILE A 174 -11.84 0.83 20.59
N ILE A 175 -13.03 1.21 20.12
CA ILE A 175 -13.70 0.57 18.99
C ILE A 175 -12.87 0.76 17.69
N ALA A 176 -12.38 1.98 17.46
CA ALA A 176 -11.57 2.28 16.28
C ALA A 176 -10.28 1.43 16.21
N ILE A 177 -9.60 1.27 17.35
CA ILE A 177 -8.38 0.45 17.47
C ILE A 177 -8.71 -1.01 17.17
N SER A 178 -9.74 -1.56 17.82
CA SER A 178 -10.17 -2.95 17.57
C SER A 178 -10.57 -3.19 16.12
N TRP A 179 -11.33 -2.25 15.52
CA TRP A 179 -11.70 -2.34 14.12
C TRP A 179 -10.49 -2.31 13.19
N PHE A 180 -9.57 -1.33 13.38
CA PHE A 180 -8.43 -1.18 12.48
C PHE A 180 -7.46 -2.35 12.61
N GLU A 181 -7.27 -2.91 13.80
CA GLU A 181 -6.47 -4.13 13.98
C GLU A 181 -7.04 -5.29 13.16
N ASN A 182 -8.35 -5.56 13.23
CA ASN A 182 -8.99 -6.62 12.43
C ASN A 182 -8.91 -6.32 10.92
N ARG A 183 -9.10 -5.06 10.52
CA ARG A 183 -9.01 -4.63 9.12
C ARG A 183 -7.59 -4.81 8.58
N PHE A 184 -6.58 -4.40 9.34
CA PHE A 184 -5.18 -4.58 9.01
C PHE A 184 -4.83 -6.05 8.79
N GLN A 185 -5.23 -6.93 9.70
CA GLN A 185 -4.94 -8.37 9.59
C GLN A 185 -5.60 -9.00 8.36
N LYS A 186 -6.84 -8.64 8.08
CA LYS A 186 -7.54 -9.09 6.87
C LYS A 186 -6.80 -8.67 5.59
N ILE A 187 -6.48 -7.39 5.49
CA ILE A 187 -5.81 -6.85 4.29
C ILE A 187 -4.37 -7.37 4.17
N LEU A 188 -3.66 -7.55 5.28
CA LEU A 188 -2.33 -8.19 5.29
C LEU A 188 -2.36 -9.60 4.72
N ALA A 189 -3.37 -10.40 5.08
CA ALA A 189 -3.54 -11.74 4.50
C ALA A 189 -3.79 -11.67 2.97
N GLU A 190 -4.59 -10.71 2.51
CA GLU A 190 -4.85 -10.48 1.08
C GLU A 190 -3.56 -10.03 0.35
N ILE A 191 -2.78 -9.12 0.95
CA ILE A 191 -1.49 -8.64 0.40
C ILE A 191 -0.51 -9.80 0.23
N ASN A 192 -0.37 -10.66 1.25
CA ASN A 192 0.53 -11.82 1.19
C ASN A 192 0.11 -12.79 0.07
N ASP A 193 -1.17 -13.10 -0.05
CA ASP A 193 -1.69 -13.95 -1.14
C ASP A 193 -1.42 -13.33 -2.52
N LEU A 194 -1.53 -12.00 -2.65
CA LEU A 194 -1.22 -11.29 -3.88
C LEU A 194 0.27 -11.34 -4.21
N PHE A 195 1.16 -11.20 -3.22
CA PHE A 195 2.60 -11.35 -3.42
C PHE A 195 2.98 -12.78 -3.80
N ASP A 196 2.41 -13.79 -3.15
CA ASP A 196 2.64 -15.19 -3.50
C ASP A 196 2.23 -15.52 -4.94
N LYS A 197 1.26 -14.78 -5.48
CA LYS A 197 0.78 -14.86 -6.87
C LYS A 197 1.48 -13.89 -7.83
N PHE A 198 2.50 -13.17 -7.39
CA PHE A 198 3.20 -12.13 -8.17
C PHE A 198 2.29 -11.00 -8.69
N LYS A 199 1.19 -10.72 -8.00
CA LYS A 199 0.24 -9.65 -8.34
C LYS A 199 0.65 -8.34 -7.65
N ILE A 200 1.78 -7.80 -8.06
CA ILE A 200 2.44 -6.67 -7.37
C ILE A 200 1.59 -5.38 -7.42
N SER A 201 0.95 -5.10 -8.56
CA SER A 201 0.09 -3.90 -8.70
C SER A 201 -1.13 -3.97 -7.80
N GLU A 202 -1.76 -5.15 -7.72
CA GLU A 202 -2.94 -5.37 -6.87
C GLU A 202 -2.54 -5.30 -5.39
N ALA A 203 -1.39 -5.85 -5.02
CA ALA A 203 -0.86 -5.72 -3.65
C ALA A 203 -0.62 -4.25 -3.28
N LEU A 204 0.03 -3.47 -4.16
CA LEU A 204 0.22 -2.04 -3.96
C LEU A 204 -1.12 -1.30 -3.84
N MET A 205 -2.12 -1.64 -4.66
CA MET A 205 -3.44 -1.03 -4.57
C MET A 205 -4.15 -1.36 -3.25
N SER A 206 -3.98 -2.58 -2.73
CA SER A 206 -4.51 -2.96 -1.41
C SER A 206 -3.83 -2.17 -0.28
N ILE A 207 -2.50 -1.98 -0.34
CA ILE A 207 -1.75 -1.12 0.58
C ILE A 207 -2.23 0.33 0.47
N TYR A 208 -2.38 0.84 -0.75
CA TYR A 208 -2.87 2.20 -1.00
C TYR A 208 -4.23 2.44 -0.32
N LYS A 209 -5.20 1.54 -0.51
CA LYS A 209 -6.53 1.65 0.09
C LYS A 209 -6.49 1.51 1.62
N LEU A 210 -5.72 0.57 2.15
CA LEU A 210 -5.54 0.40 3.59
C LEU A 210 -5.02 1.69 4.25
N VAL A 211 -4.03 2.34 3.61
CA VAL A 211 -3.44 3.58 4.13
C VAL A 211 -4.36 4.78 3.89
N TRP A 212 -4.82 4.98 2.66
CA TRP A 212 -5.58 6.18 2.29
C TRP A 212 -7.00 6.18 2.86
N ASP A 213 -7.72 5.08 2.65
CA ASP A 213 -9.13 4.98 3.04
C ASP A 213 -9.27 4.51 4.49
N ASP A 214 -8.77 3.32 4.82
CA ASP A 214 -9.03 2.71 6.12
C ASP A 214 -8.29 3.46 7.25
N PHE A 215 -6.99 3.74 7.09
CA PHE A 215 -6.22 4.43 8.12
C PHE A 215 -6.51 5.94 8.15
N CYS A 216 -6.24 6.65 7.06
CA CYS A 216 -6.32 8.12 7.07
C CYS A 216 -7.76 8.65 7.08
N SER A 217 -8.70 8.03 6.33
CA SER A 217 -10.05 8.58 6.18
C SER A 217 -11.04 8.06 7.23
N TRP A 218 -10.77 6.88 7.80
CA TRP A 218 -11.63 6.30 8.83
C TRP A 218 -10.95 6.28 10.20
N TYR A 219 -9.87 5.51 10.37
CA TYR A 219 -9.26 5.30 11.69
C TYR A 219 -8.86 6.63 12.35
N LEU A 220 -8.07 7.45 11.66
CA LEU A 220 -7.60 8.72 12.22
C LEU A 220 -8.75 9.68 12.56
N GLU A 221 -9.80 9.74 11.75
CA GLU A 221 -10.96 10.59 12.06
C GLU A 221 -11.78 10.06 13.25
N MET A 222 -11.86 8.72 13.43
CA MET A 222 -12.52 8.13 14.59
C MET A 222 -11.79 8.41 15.90
N ILE A 223 -10.45 8.47 15.90
CA ILE A 223 -9.66 8.71 17.11
C ILE A 223 -9.32 10.19 17.32
N LYS A 224 -9.36 11.01 16.29
CA LYS A 224 -9.00 12.43 16.33
C LYS A 224 -9.63 13.14 17.54
N PRO A 225 -8.83 13.80 18.40
CA PRO A 225 -9.36 14.57 19.50
C PRO A 225 -10.17 15.78 19.02
N GLY A 226 -11.04 16.32 19.87
CA GLY A 226 -11.71 17.58 19.61
C GLY A 226 -10.70 18.73 19.45
N TYR A 227 -11.14 19.84 18.91
CA TYR A 227 -10.29 21.03 18.74
C TYR A 227 -9.69 21.44 20.12
N GLU A 228 -8.35 21.61 20.17
CA GLU A 228 -7.58 21.92 21.39
C GLU A 228 -7.77 20.91 22.54
N GLN A 229 -8.23 19.70 22.26
CA GLN A 229 -8.35 18.64 23.26
C GLN A 229 -7.16 17.67 23.13
N PRO A 230 -6.65 17.13 24.26
CA PRO A 230 -5.60 16.13 24.24
C PRO A 230 -6.13 14.76 23.80
N ILE A 231 -5.20 13.90 23.39
CA ILE A 231 -5.45 12.48 23.14
C ILE A 231 -4.92 11.63 24.30
N ASP A 232 -5.56 10.50 24.56
CA ASP A 232 -5.09 9.57 25.58
C ASP A 232 -3.84 8.79 25.14
N ALA A 233 -2.98 8.41 26.11
CA ALA A 233 -1.72 7.73 25.86
C ALA A 233 -1.87 6.35 25.21
N LYS A 234 -2.96 5.61 25.48
CA LYS A 234 -3.20 4.28 24.91
C LYS A 234 -3.54 4.37 23.43
N THR A 235 -4.40 5.33 23.05
CA THR A 235 -4.79 5.56 21.65
C THR A 235 -3.58 5.98 20.82
N ILE A 236 -2.76 6.91 21.31
CA ILE A 236 -1.58 7.34 20.53
C ILE A 236 -0.54 6.23 20.39
N SER A 237 -0.31 5.43 21.44
CA SER A 237 0.60 4.28 21.38
C SER A 237 0.14 3.25 20.34
N SER A 238 -1.15 2.91 20.31
CA SER A 238 -1.72 2.00 19.30
C SER A 238 -1.61 2.58 17.88
N THR A 239 -1.85 3.89 17.75
CA THR A 239 -1.76 4.59 16.45
C THR A 239 -0.34 4.56 15.90
N LYS A 240 0.68 4.81 16.72
CA LYS A 240 2.08 4.71 16.32
C LYS A 240 2.44 3.30 15.84
N LYS A 241 2.01 2.25 16.58
CA LYS A 241 2.23 0.86 16.17
C LYS A 241 1.60 0.55 14.81
N PHE A 242 0.36 0.99 14.59
CA PHE A 242 -0.27 0.81 13.29
C PHE A 242 0.47 1.56 12.19
N PHE A 243 0.95 2.76 12.48
CA PHE A 243 1.71 3.54 11.52
C PHE A 243 3.01 2.82 11.12
N GLU A 244 3.74 2.27 12.10
CA GLU A 244 4.94 1.46 11.84
C GLU A 244 4.65 0.23 10.96
N GLU A 245 3.59 -0.51 11.27
CA GLU A 245 3.20 -1.67 10.46
C GLU A 245 2.82 -1.26 9.02
N LEU A 246 2.13 -0.12 8.85
CA LEU A 246 1.82 0.41 7.51
C LEU A 246 3.08 0.85 6.76
N LEU A 247 4.04 1.48 7.42
CA LEU A 247 5.32 1.86 6.81
C LEU A 247 6.09 0.65 6.31
N LYS A 248 6.10 -0.46 7.06
CA LYS A 248 6.71 -1.72 6.62
C LYS A 248 6.07 -2.24 5.33
N LEU A 249 4.72 -2.17 5.21
CA LEU A 249 4.03 -2.57 3.98
C LEU A 249 4.35 -1.64 2.81
N MET A 250 4.56 -0.36 3.09
CA MET A 250 4.86 0.66 2.08
C MET A 250 6.31 0.63 1.60
N GLN A 251 7.24 0.21 2.45
CA GLN A 251 8.69 0.31 2.21
C GLN A 251 9.14 -0.24 0.85
N PRO A 252 8.68 -1.40 0.36
CA PRO A 252 9.11 -1.91 -0.95
C PRO A 252 8.72 -0.99 -2.12
N PHE A 253 7.68 -0.17 -1.95
CA PHE A 253 7.14 0.71 -2.98
C PHE A 253 7.58 2.17 -2.81
N THR A 254 7.63 2.64 -1.58
CA THR A 254 7.94 4.03 -1.19
C THR A 254 9.07 4.08 -0.17
N PRO A 255 10.29 3.62 -0.54
CA PRO A 255 11.37 3.43 0.42
C PRO A 255 11.82 4.73 1.10
N PHE A 256 11.77 5.87 0.41
CA PHE A 256 12.29 7.13 0.96
C PHE A 256 11.37 7.71 2.03
N VAL A 257 10.08 7.86 1.74
CA VAL A 257 9.12 8.37 2.74
C VAL A 257 8.91 7.40 3.89
N ALA A 258 8.97 6.09 3.62
CA ALA A 258 8.81 5.08 4.65
C ALA A 258 9.99 5.11 5.64
N GLU A 259 11.22 5.21 5.16
CA GLU A 259 12.42 5.31 5.99
C GLU A 259 12.42 6.59 6.84
N GLU A 260 12.16 7.75 6.21
CA GLU A 260 12.12 9.03 6.89
C GLU A 260 11.08 9.03 8.03
N LEU A 261 9.86 8.55 7.74
CA LEU A 261 8.80 8.48 8.75
C LEU A 261 9.07 7.43 9.83
N TRP A 262 9.78 6.35 9.51
CA TRP A 262 10.19 5.32 10.44
C TRP A 262 11.07 5.90 11.57
N HIS A 263 12.05 6.73 11.21
CA HIS A 263 12.91 7.41 12.17
C HIS A 263 12.22 8.57 12.90
N LEU A 264 11.28 9.26 12.24
CA LEU A 264 10.53 10.35 12.87
C LEU A 264 9.47 9.88 13.88
N LEU A 265 8.94 8.66 13.74
CA LEU A 265 7.93 8.11 14.65
C LEU A 265 8.51 7.75 16.01
N GLU A 266 9.74 7.26 16.05
CA GLU A 266 10.44 6.83 17.26
C GLU A 266 11.94 7.10 17.13
N ASN A 267 12.59 7.40 18.26
CA ASN A 267 14.04 7.50 18.29
C ASN A 267 14.66 6.11 18.09
N ARG A 268 15.43 5.94 17.02
CA ARG A 268 16.12 4.72 16.64
C ARG A 268 17.62 4.94 16.58
N SER A 269 18.39 3.91 16.85
CA SER A 269 19.84 3.92 16.73
C SER A 269 20.25 3.85 15.26
N ASP A 270 21.48 4.25 14.95
CA ASP A 270 22.07 4.06 13.62
C ASP A 270 22.05 2.58 13.25
N GLY A 271 21.53 2.27 12.05
CA GLY A 271 21.37 0.92 11.55
C GLY A 271 20.08 0.20 11.92
N GLU A 272 19.16 0.87 12.65
CA GLU A 272 17.79 0.37 12.85
C GLU A 272 16.85 0.83 11.73
N ASP A 273 17.29 0.65 10.49
CA ASP A 273 16.59 1.06 9.28
C ASP A 273 15.37 0.15 9.01
N ILE A 274 14.32 0.72 8.41
CA ILE A 274 13.07 -0.03 8.15
C ILE A 274 13.30 -1.23 7.23
N ILE A 275 14.30 -1.19 6.36
CA ILE A 275 14.64 -2.31 5.46
C ILE A 275 15.06 -3.56 6.23
N LEU A 276 15.53 -3.43 7.47
CA LEU A 276 15.90 -4.55 8.34
C LEU A 276 14.73 -5.02 9.23
N ALA A 277 13.63 -4.27 9.24
CA ALA A 277 12.46 -4.62 10.03
C ALA A 277 11.77 -5.87 9.47
N GLN A 278 11.23 -6.68 10.38
CA GLN A 278 10.50 -7.87 9.98
C GLN A 278 9.16 -7.52 9.33
N TRP A 279 8.83 -8.21 8.24
CA TRP A 279 7.52 -8.12 7.60
C TRP A 279 6.43 -8.50 8.59
N PRO A 280 5.28 -7.78 8.61
CA PRO A 280 4.19 -8.07 9.53
C PRO A 280 3.68 -9.51 9.37
N SER A 281 3.38 -10.16 10.49
CA SER A 281 2.79 -11.50 10.49
C SER A 281 1.27 -11.44 10.63
N VAL A 282 0.57 -12.27 9.84
CA VAL A 282 -0.89 -12.36 9.89
C VAL A 282 -1.33 -13.01 11.21
N LYS A 283 -2.29 -12.36 11.88
CA LYS A 283 -2.96 -12.87 13.08
C LYS A 283 -4.43 -13.15 12.78
N PRO A 284 -5.12 -13.99 13.56
CA PRO A 284 -6.55 -14.18 13.45
C PRO A 284 -7.31 -12.85 13.56
N PHE A 285 -8.35 -12.66 12.77
CA PHE A 285 -9.21 -11.48 12.77
C PHE A 285 -10.69 -11.85 12.80
N ASN A 286 -11.52 -10.93 13.30
CA ASN A 286 -12.97 -11.11 13.41
C ASN A 286 -13.70 -10.54 12.21
N GLN A 287 -14.08 -11.42 11.26
CA GLN A 287 -14.81 -11.02 10.05
C GLN A 287 -16.22 -10.46 10.37
N ILE A 288 -16.87 -10.94 11.44
CA ILE A 288 -18.20 -10.46 11.82
C ILE A 288 -18.11 -9.00 12.30
N ALA A 289 -17.09 -8.67 13.12
CA ALA A 289 -16.86 -7.29 13.55
C ALA A 289 -16.62 -6.34 12.36
N LEU A 290 -15.87 -6.78 11.35
CA LEU A 290 -15.66 -6.00 10.12
C LEU A 290 -16.96 -5.77 9.36
N THR A 291 -17.77 -6.82 9.16
CA THR A 291 -19.08 -6.70 8.50
C THR A 291 -20.04 -5.79 9.25
N ASN A 292 -20.00 -5.81 10.58
CA ASN A 292 -20.82 -4.93 11.41
C ASN A 292 -20.36 -3.47 11.32
N PHE A 293 -19.04 -3.24 11.25
CA PHE A 293 -18.51 -1.90 11.01
C PHE A 293 -18.92 -1.35 9.64
N ASP A 294 -18.96 -2.17 8.60
CA ASP A 294 -19.41 -1.75 7.27
C ASP A 294 -20.85 -1.19 7.31
N LYS A 295 -21.74 -1.74 8.18
CA LYS A 295 -23.08 -1.18 8.42
C LYS A 295 -23.02 0.19 9.10
N ALA A 296 -22.14 0.39 10.07
CA ALA A 296 -21.93 1.68 10.71
C ALA A 296 -21.41 2.73 9.71
N VAL A 297 -20.52 2.33 8.80
CA VAL A 297 -20.03 3.17 7.69
C VAL A 297 -21.19 3.61 6.80
N GLU A 298 -22.13 2.71 6.48
CA GLU A 298 -23.32 3.04 5.69
C GLU A 298 -24.20 4.06 6.41
N VAL A 299 -24.47 3.89 7.71
CA VAL A 299 -25.22 4.86 8.52
C VAL A 299 -24.54 6.23 8.51
N ILE A 300 -23.24 6.30 8.77
CA ILE A 300 -22.48 7.55 8.76
C ILE A 300 -22.54 8.21 7.38
N THR A 301 -22.46 7.42 6.32
CA THR A 301 -22.56 7.91 4.95
C THR A 301 -23.92 8.52 4.66
N GLN A 302 -25.01 7.89 5.11
CA GLN A 302 -26.35 8.43 4.95
C GLN A 302 -26.54 9.73 5.75
N ILE A 303 -26.02 9.83 6.96
CA ILE A 303 -26.02 11.07 7.74
C ILE A 303 -25.31 12.20 6.96
N ARG A 304 -24.14 11.92 6.40
CA ARG A 304 -23.39 12.91 5.58
C ARG A 304 -24.14 13.30 4.32
N ASN A 305 -24.83 12.38 3.66
CA ASN A 305 -25.66 12.64 2.49
C ASN A 305 -26.85 13.56 2.85
N ILE A 306 -27.51 13.32 3.99
CA ILE A 306 -28.60 14.16 4.48
C ILE A 306 -28.08 15.57 4.78
N ARG A 307 -26.92 15.71 5.44
CA ARG A 307 -26.29 17.02 5.66
C ARG A 307 -26.07 17.77 4.35
N LYS A 308 -25.49 17.08 3.36
CA LYS A 308 -25.21 17.68 2.04
C LYS A 308 -26.49 18.09 1.32
N LYS A 309 -27.50 17.21 1.31
CA LYS A 309 -28.80 17.46 0.65
C LYS A 309 -29.52 18.66 1.23
N ASN A 310 -29.45 18.86 2.55
CA ASN A 310 -30.15 19.93 3.26
C ASN A 310 -29.24 21.12 3.62
N ASN A 311 -28.02 21.22 3.02
CA ASN A 311 -27.05 22.28 3.26
C ASN A 311 -26.69 22.48 4.75
N ILE A 312 -26.73 21.42 5.58
CA ILE A 312 -26.46 21.49 7.02
C ILE A 312 -24.94 21.53 7.24
N ALA A 313 -24.46 22.60 7.86
CA ALA A 313 -23.04 22.75 8.16
C ALA A 313 -22.51 21.61 9.05
N THR A 314 -21.27 21.17 8.82
CA THR A 314 -20.66 20.05 9.58
C THR A 314 -20.57 20.32 11.09
N LYS A 315 -20.49 21.59 11.54
CA LYS A 315 -20.44 21.99 12.94
C LYS A 315 -21.76 21.85 13.69
N VAL A 316 -22.89 21.78 12.99
CA VAL A 316 -24.23 21.61 13.60
C VAL A 316 -24.36 20.18 14.09
N LYS A 317 -24.74 19.96 15.34
CA LYS A 317 -25.04 18.62 15.85
C LYS A 317 -26.44 18.19 15.45
N LEU A 318 -26.58 16.94 15.02
CA LEU A 318 -27.87 16.33 14.68
C LEU A 318 -28.30 15.34 15.75
N GLU A 319 -29.56 15.06 15.84
CA GLU A 319 -30.13 13.97 16.62
C GLU A 319 -30.46 12.82 15.71
N LEU A 320 -30.12 11.59 16.12
CA LEU A 320 -30.40 10.38 15.37
C LEU A 320 -31.26 9.45 16.20
N TYR A 321 -32.40 9.07 15.67
CA TYR A 321 -33.31 8.13 16.29
C TYR A 321 -33.40 6.86 15.44
N ILE A 322 -33.44 5.71 16.10
CA ILE A 322 -33.42 4.41 15.44
C ILE A 322 -34.65 3.62 15.86
N CYS A 323 -35.47 3.24 14.87
CA CYS A 323 -36.53 2.26 15.08
C CYS A 323 -35.88 0.86 15.03
N LYS A 324 -35.70 0.28 16.20
CA LYS A 324 -34.87 -0.91 16.39
C LYS A 324 -35.53 -2.18 15.87
N SER A 325 -34.86 -2.91 14.96
CA SER A 325 -35.15 -4.33 14.75
C SER A 325 -34.55 -5.16 15.89
N LYS A 326 -34.97 -6.44 16.02
CA LYS A 326 -34.45 -7.34 17.07
C LYS A 326 -32.92 -7.53 17.05
N ASP A 327 -32.28 -7.28 15.89
CA ASP A 327 -30.87 -7.56 15.62
C ASP A 327 -30.02 -6.27 15.47
N ALA A 328 -30.44 -5.14 16.09
CA ALA A 328 -29.69 -3.88 16.01
C ALA A 328 -28.35 -4.00 16.74
N ILE A 329 -27.26 -3.66 16.04
CA ILE A 329 -25.90 -3.68 16.54
C ILE A 329 -25.61 -2.32 17.17
N THR A 330 -25.38 -2.29 18.49
CA THR A 330 -25.11 -1.07 19.26
C THR A 330 -23.62 -0.83 19.51
N GLU A 331 -22.78 -1.80 19.17
CA GLU A 331 -21.33 -1.77 19.40
C GLU A 331 -20.66 -0.51 18.83
N PHE A 332 -21.14 -0.03 17.66
CA PHE A 332 -20.54 1.11 16.94
C PHE A 332 -21.22 2.45 17.20
N ASP A 333 -22.21 2.53 18.09
CA ASP A 333 -22.91 3.77 18.41
C ASP A 333 -21.97 4.93 18.78
N PRO A 334 -20.91 4.73 19.62
CA PRO A 334 -19.96 5.79 19.94
C PRO A 334 -19.22 6.34 18.71
N VAL A 335 -18.97 5.48 17.72
CA VAL A 335 -18.33 5.87 16.46
C VAL A 335 -19.33 6.62 15.58
N ILE A 336 -20.57 6.16 15.48
CA ILE A 336 -21.64 6.82 14.70
C ILE A 336 -21.91 8.21 15.29
N ILE A 337 -21.99 8.35 16.62
CA ILE A 337 -22.18 9.63 17.29
C ILE A 337 -21.05 10.60 16.91
N LYS A 338 -19.80 10.15 17.04
CA LYS A 338 -18.62 10.97 16.75
C LYS A 338 -18.53 11.35 15.29
N MET A 339 -18.60 10.38 14.39
CA MET A 339 -18.40 10.57 12.94
C MET A 339 -19.59 11.23 12.25
N GLY A 340 -20.79 11.08 12.81
CA GLY A 340 -22.00 11.77 12.40
C GLY A 340 -22.11 13.18 12.97
N ASN A 341 -21.26 13.57 13.93
CA ASN A 341 -21.39 14.76 14.76
C ASN A 341 -22.80 14.89 15.35
N LEU A 342 -23.19 13.87 16.13
CA LEU A 342 -24.52 13.79 16.74
C LEU A 342 -24.50 14.35 18.17
N SER A 343 -25.62 14.96 18.57
CA SER A 343 -25.90 15.33 19.98
C SER A 343 -26.40 14.13 20.78
N CYS A 344 -27.23 13.28 20.15
CA CYS A 344 -27.70 12.04 20.73
C CYS A 344 -27.94 10.97 19.64
N LEU A 345 -27.94 9.70 20.09
CA LEU A 345 -28.39 8.55 19.32
C LEU A 345 -29.33 7.76 20.26
N GLU A 346 -30.60 7.65 19.91
CA GLU A 346 -31.61 7.02 20.74
C GLU A 346 -32.40 5.96 19.99
N TYR A 347 -32.77 4.90 20.71
CA TYR A 347 -33.55 3.78 20.17
C TYR A 347 -35.03 3.97 20.56
N GLN A 348 -35.91 3.94 19.58
CA GLN A 348 -37.35 4.15 19.75
C GLN A 348 -38.16 2.99 19.17
N VAL A 349 -39.42 2.89 19.59
CA VAL A 349 -40.37 1.90 19.08
C VAL A 349 -41.22 2.48 17.94
N GLU A 350 -41.48 3.81 17.96
CA GLU A 350 -42.35 4.48 17.01
C GLU A 350 -41.56 5.34 16.04
N LYS A 351 -42.11 5.53 14.84
CA LYS A 351 -41.54 6.40 13.80
C LYS A 351 -41.69 7.87 14.18
N ILE A 352 -40.69 8.66 13.87
CA ILE A 352 -40.69 10.08 14.10
C ILE A 352 -41.34 10.79 12.90
N PRO A 353 -42.45 11.53 13.09
CA PRO A 353 -43.03 12.35 12.03
C PRO A 353 -42.11 13.55 11.72
N ASN A 354 -42.18 14.06 10.50
CA ASN A 354 -41.38 15.21 10.04
C ASN A 354 -39.86 15.03 10.24
N ALA A 355 -39.30 13.91 9.75
CA ALA A 355 -37.90 13.59 9.80
C ALA A 355 -37.40 13.09 8.42
N ASN A 356 -36.14 13.37 8.13
CA ASN A 356 -35.46 12.62 7.08
C ASN A 356 -35.24 11.18 7.53
N SER A 357 -35.66 10.20 6.75
CA SER A 357 -35.46 8.79 7.09
C SER A 357 -34.61 8.05 6.06
N PHE A 358 -33.92 7.02 6.53
CA PHE A 358 -33.18 6.09 5.69
C PHE A 358 -33.15 4.72 6.36
N ILE A 359 -32.88 3.67 5.56
CA ILE A 359 -32.84 2.28 6.04
C ILE A 359 -31.45 1.72 5.82
N VAL A 360 -30.87 1.12 6.87
CA VAL A 360 -29.62 0.36 6.80
C VAL A 360 -29.82 -0.98 7.50
N SER A 361 -29.56 -2.07 6.80
CA SER A 361 -29.66 -3.44 7.34
C SER A 361 -30.95 -3.74 8.09
N GLY A 362 -32.09 -3.23 7.59
CA GLY A 362 -33.43 -3.46 8.15
C GLY A 362 -33.80 -2.60 9.35
N ASN A 363 -32.91 -1.74 9.83
CA ASN A 363 -33.22 -0.69 10.81
C ASN A 363 -33.58 0.60 10.09
N GLU A 364 -34.59 1.30 10.61
CA GLU A 364 -35.02 2.59 10.08
C GLU A 364 -34.47 3.71 10.98
N TYR A 365 -33.82 4.69 10.37
CA TYR A 365 -33.13 5.81 11.03
C TYR A 365 -33.86 7.10 10.70
N PHE A 366 -33.97 8.01 11.69
CA PHE A 366 -34.69 9.28 11.58
C PHE A 366 -33.80 10.43 12.07
N ILE A 367 -33.75 11.50 11.27
CA ILE A 367 -33.16 12.78 11.64
C ILE A 367 -34.25 13.83 11.54
N PRO A 368 -34.74 14.38 12.69
CA PRO A 368 -35.83 15.38 12.70
C PRO A 368 -35.47 16.65 11.94
N PHE A 369 -36.46 17.27 11.27
CA PHE A 369 -36.29 18.55 10.58
C PHE A 369 -36.21 19.76 11.53
N GLY A 370 -36.39 19.60 12.82
CA GLY A 370 -36.89 20.57 13.78
C GLY A 370 -35.95 21.63 14.32
N GLN A 371 -34.69 21.79 13.87
CA GLN A 371 -33.80 22.85 14.42
C GLN A 371 -32.84 23.52 13.43
N THR A 372 -32.84 23.19 12.14
CA THR A 372 -31.78 23.63 11.23
C THR A 372 -32.18 24.04 9.82
N ILE A 373 -33.46 24.05 9.52
CA ILE A 373 -33.99 24.63 8.27
C ILE A 373 -34.75 25.88 8.64
N ASP A 374 -34.17 27.04 8.37
CA ASP A 374 -34.93 28.29 8.30
C ASP A 374 -35.78 28.18 7.03
N VAL A 375 -37.01 27.71 7.19
CA VAL A 375 -37.99 27.52 6.09
C VAL A 375 -38.37 28.85 5.44
N ALA A 376 -37.91 29.98 6.01
CA ALA A 376 -38.19 31.33 5.50
C ALA A 376 -37.35 31.66 4.23
N ASP A 377 -36.19 31.02 4.01
CA ASP A 377 -35.33 31.32 2.85
C ASP A 377 -35.60 30.46 1.60
N GLU A 378 -36.53 29.51 1.65
CA GLU A 378 -36.92 28.68 0.48
C GLU A 378 -38.25 29.08 -0.17
N ILE A 379 -38.85 30.23 0.24
CA ILE A 379 -40.12 30.71 -0.31
C ILE A 379 -39.95 32.09 -1.01
N GLU A 380 -38.80 32.44 -1.52
CA GLU A 380 -38.62 33.51 -2.49
C GLU A 380 -38.14 33.00 -3.86
#